data_328c866bc6f9b12535356412335cd1da
#
_entry.id   328c866bc6f9b12535356412335cd1da
#
_cell.length_a   1.000
_cell.length_b   1.000
_cell.length_c   1.000
_cell.angle_alpha   90.00
_cell.angle_beta   90.00
_cell.angle_gamma   90.00
#
_symmetry.space_group_name_H-M   'P 1'
#
loop_
_entity.id
_entity.type
_entity.pdbx_description
1 polymer ?
#
loop_
_entity_poly.entity_id
_entity_poly.type
_entity_poly.pdbx_seq_one_letter_code
_entity_poly.pdbx_strand_id
1 'polypeptide(L)'
;MLVSPHSIPDQQTLNTDVCIIGAGPAGLAAAQELLDSGLDVILLESGGEEPDTATQQLAAGVSEDTPDLYPDIVWSHDRRFGGTSVQWDVQVHGTKNCHLATFDPIDFKKRDWMPYSGWPIDYDTMHPYYLRALKLWETGIDSLEMAPWVSDERKLLDFKDNTLETKLYMTGSQAALTEGIGGRIKQSQNMRLIMKANAVELDTNEDASTVTGVKVACLDGRRFTIAARQVILAQGGFQVPRLLLASDRVARNGLGNDNGLVGRFLMDRQIVKTGTLFPNQPISAFGLYDLQHRGLSHVLGKLAIPQKTLEERHLMNTSIGLNAQPAFSRVRLAQRLFGRGTTFRSPAYYSLRKIVRDLRARQMPER
;
A
#
# COMPACT_ATOMS: atom_id res chain seq x y z
N MET A 1 22.84 8.05 -0.28
CA MET A 1 23.59 7.94 -1.58
C MET A 1 23.02 6.81 -2.41
N LEU A 2 22.79 7.01 -3.71
CA LEU A 2 22.39 5.93 -4.62
C LEU A 2 23.64 5.11 -5.00
N VAL A 3 23.56 3.78 -4.82
CA VAL A 3 24.63 2.83 -5.16
C VAL A 3 24.13 1.89 -6.25
N SER A 4 24.86 1.83 -7.36
CA SER A 4 24.55 0.88 -8.42
C SER A 4 24.95 -0.54 -7.98
N PRO A 5 24.08 -1.57 -8.12
CA PRO A 5 24.46 -2.94 -7.83
C PRO A 5 25.62 -3.42 -8.73
N HIS A 6 25.79 -2.82 -9.92
CA HIS A 6 26.91 -3.14 -10.82
C HIS A 6 28.29 -2.69 -10.28
N SER A 7 28.31 -1.72 -9.35
CA SER A 7 29.56 -1.29 -8.69
C SER A 7 29.97 -2.19 -7.54
N ILE A 8 29.11 -3.13 -7.12
CA ILE A 8 29.40 -4.08 -6.05
C ILE A 8 30.01 -5.33 -6.69
N PRO A 9 31.23 -5.74 -6.31
CA PRO A 9 31.84 -6.98 -6.78
C PRO A 9 30.94 -8.19 -6.49
N ASP A 10 30.98 -9.17 -7.41
CA ASP A 10 30.23 -10.42 -7.19
C ASP A 10 30.74 -11.13 -5.93
N GLN A 11 29.82 -11.77 -5.17
CA GLN A 11 30.08 -12.45 -3.89
C GLN A 11 30.65 -11.56 -2.77
N GLN A 12 30.64 -10.23 -2.91
CA GLN A 12 31.07 -9.32 -1.85
C GLN A 12 30.10 -9.35 -0.67
N THR A 13 30.63 -9.13 0.52
CA THR A 13 29.82 -8.82 1.71
C THR A 13 29.91 -7.32 2.03
N LEU A 14 28.75 -6.66 2.08
CA LEU A 14 28.60 -5.30 2.56
C LEU A 14 28.21 -5.34 4.05
N ASN A 15 28.84 -4.49 4.86
CA ASN A 15 28.47 -4.36 6.28
C ASN A 15 27.58 -3.12 6.46
N THR A 16 26.65 -3.20 7.41
CA THR A 16 25.76 -2.09 7.79
C THR A 16 25.19 -2.31 9.19
N ASP A 17 24.77 -1.24 9.86
CA ASP A 17 24.03 -1.37 11.11
C ASP A 17 22.60 -1.84 10.86
N VAL A 18 21.92 -1.26 9.85
CA VAL A 18 20.53 -1.57 9.54
C VAL A 18 20.37 -1.85 8.04
N CYS A 19 19.74 -2.97 7.70
CA CYS A 19 19.27 -3.26 6.34
C CYS A 19 17.75 -3.18 6.28
N ILE A 20 17.23 -2.24 5.51
CA ILE A 20 15.77 -2.14 5.23
C ILE A 20 15.53 -2.80 3.88
N ILE A 21 14.64 -3.78 3.82
CA ILE A 21 14.29 -4.49 2.60
C ILE A 21 12.93 -4.01 2.09
N GLY A 22 12.93 -3.35 0.93
CA GLY A 22 11.77 -2.76 0.28
C GLY A 22 11.68 -1.24 0.49
N ALA A 23 11.63 -0.50 -0.63
CA ALA A 23 11.47 0.96 -0.65
C ALA A 23 10.03 1.39 -0.97
N GLY A 24 9.05 0.64 -0.48
CA GLY A 24 7.65 1.05 -0.42
C GLY A 24 7.37 2.02 0.73
N PRO A 25 6.11 2.40 0.99
CA PRO A 25 5.77 3.38 2.03
C PRO A 25 6.34 3.06 3.41
N ALA A 26 6.29 1.80 3.83
CA ALA A 26 6.81 1.37 5.12
C ALA A 26 8.34 1.50 5.20
N GLY A 27 9.05 1.06 4.15
CA GLY A 27 10.51 1.14 4.10
C GLY A 27 11.00 2.58 3.99
N LEU A 28 10.33 3.42 3.21
CA LEU A 28 10.66 4.85 3.12
C LEU A 28 10.40 5.59 4.44
N ALA A 29 9.31 5.26 5.15
CA ALA A 29 9.03 5.83 6.45
C ALA A 29 10.09 5.41 7.49
N ALA A 30 10.47 4.12 7.53
CA ALA A 30 11.53 3.64 8.40
C ALA A 30 12.89 4.28 8.06
N ALA A 31 13.22 4.40 6.78
CA ALA A 31 14.42 5.06 6.31
C ALA A 31 14.46 6.54 6.72
N GLN A 32 13.32 7.24 6.64
CA GLN A 32 13.19 8.62 7.08
C GLN A 32 13.55 8.82 8.55
N GLU A 33 13.17 7.90 9.43
CA GLU A 33 13.48 7.95 10.86
C GLU A 33 14.96 7.68 11.15
N LEU A 34 15.66 7.03 10.24
CA LEU A 34 17.07 6.69 10.35
C LEU A 34 17.99 7.66 9.61
N LEU A 35 17.44 8.65 8.88
CA LEU A 35 18.23 9.75 8.33
C LEU A 35 18.89 10.50 9.49
N ASP A 36 20.17 10.83 9.33
CA ASP A 36 20.96 11.60 10.30
C ASP A 36 21.09 10.94 11.70
N SER A 37 20.72 9.66 11.84
CA SER A 37 20.83 8.91 13.10
C SER A 37 22.28 8.56 13.50
N GLY A 38 23.23 8.72 12.59
CA GLY A 38 24.61 8.24 12.75
C GLY A 38 24.80 6.75 12.51
N LEU A 39 23.72 5.98 12.26
CA LEU A 39 23.79 4.57 11.86
C LEU A 39 24.09 4.46 10.36
N ASP A 40 24.88 3.47 9.99
CA ASP A 40 25.06 3.08 8.59
C ASP A 40 23.86 2.24 8.13
N VAL A 41 23.13 2.71 7.12
CA VAL A 41 21.87 2.08 6.67
C VAL A 41 21.96 1.70 5.20
N ILE A 42 21.53 0.49 4.87
CA ILE A 42 21.25 0.06 3.50
C ILE A 42 19.76 -0.06 3.31
N LEU A 43 19.20 0.68 2.36
CA LEU A 43 17.85 0.50 1.84
C LEU A 43 17.92 -0.28 0.52
N LEU A 44 17.38 -1.49 0.52
CA LEU A 44 17.39 -2.40 -0.63
C LEU A 44 16.03 -2.37 -1.33
N GLU A 45 16.02 -2.18 -2.64
CA GLU A 45 14.82 -2.21 -3.48
C GLU A 45 15.00 -3.11 -4.69
N SER A 46 14.01 -3.97 -4.94
CA SER A 46 14.04 -4.93 -6.04
C SER A 46 13.90 -4.28 -7.41
N GLY A 47 13.15 -3.20 -7.52
CA GLY A 47 12.93 -2.46 -8.76
C GLY A 47 13.82 -1.22 -8.91
N GLY A 48 13.59 -0.51 -10.00
CA GLY A 48 14.12 0.83 -10.25
C GLY A 48 13.08 1.91 -9.94
N GLU A 49 13.32 3.13 -10.39
CA GLU A 49 12.35 4.23 -10.30
C GLU A 49 11.19 4.02 -11.29
N GLU A 50 11.51 3.55 -12.49
CA GLU A 50 10.55 3.26 -13.53
C GLU A 50 10.08 1.79 -13.49
N PRO A 51 8.86 1.52 -13.95
CA PRO A 51 8.36 0.15 -14.08
C PRO A 51 9.24 -0.67 -15.02
N ASP A 52 9.57 -1.88 -14.61
CA ASP A 52 10.32 -2.84 -15.42
C ASP A 52 9.61 -4.20 -15.42
N THR A 53 9.32 -4.71 -16.61
CA THR A 53 8.57 -5.97 -16.79
C THR A 53 9.31 -7.17 -16.22
N ALA A 54 10.63 -7.26 -16.42
CA ALA A 54 11.41 -8.39 -15.93
C ALA A 54 11.43 -8.43 -14.39
N THR A 55 11.62 -7.29 -13.77
CA THR A 55 11.54 -7.13 -12.31
C THR A 55 10.12 -7.44 -11.80
N GLN A 56 9.08 -6.95 -12.49
CA GLN A 56 7.70 -7.18 -12.08
C GLN A 56 7.32 -8.67 -12.16
N GLN A 57 7.82 -9.41 -13.14
CA GLN A 57 7.59 -10.85 -13.27
C GLN A 57 8.15 -11.67 -12.09
N LEU A 58 9.11 -11.14 -11.33
CA LEU A 58 9.54 -11.79 -10.08
C LEU A 58 8.43 -11.84 -9.00
N ALA A 59 7.36 -11.09 -9.18
CA ALA A 59 6.18 -11.15 -8.32
C ALA A 59 5.18 -12.24 -8.73
N ALA A 60 5.41 -12.92 -9.86
CA ALA A 60 4.50 -13.94 -10.36
C ALA A 60 4.27 -15.06 -9.34
N GLY A 61 3.05 -15.54 -9.30
CA GLY A 61 2.61 -16.65 -8.48
C GLY A 61 1.30 -17.21 -9.01
N VAL A 62 0.93 -18.38 -8.56
CA VAL A 62 -0.31 -19.06 -8.96
C VAL A 62 -1.30 -19.00 -7.80
N SER A 63 -2.54 -18.63 -8.08
CA SER A 63 -3.67 -18.78 -7.17
C SER A 63 -4.43 -20.04 -7.56
N GLU A 64 -4.31 -21.10 -6.76
CA GLU A 64 -4.91 -22.41 -7.08
C GLU A 64 -6.40 -22.46 -6.68
N ASP A 65 -6.75 -21.91 -5.51
CA ASP A 65 -8.07 -22.10 -4.92
C ASP A 65 -9.12 -21.06 -5.32
N THR A 66 -8.69 -19.85 -5.75
CA THR A 66 -9.60 -18.72 -6.01
C THR A 66 -9.16 -17.86 -7.20
N PRO A 67 -9.04 -18.43 -8.40
CA PRO A 67 -8.53 -17.68 -9.56
C PRO A 67 -9.41 -16.48 -9.94
N ASP A 68 -10.71 -16.53 -9.63
CA ASP A 68 -11.65 -15.44 -9.92
C ASP A 68 -11.62 -14.32 -8.86
N LEU A 69 -11.17 -14.60 -7.64
CA LEU A 69 -11.11 -13.64 -6.55
C LEU A 69 -9.79 -12.87 -6.53
N TYR A 70 -8.70 -13.54 -6.88
CA TYR A 70 -7.38 -12.94 -6.99
C TYR A 70 -6.91 -13.02 -8.43
N PRO A 71 -6.96 -11.91 -9.17
CA PRO A 71 -6.26 -11.83 -10.45
C PRO A 71 -4.77 -12.08 -10.21
N ASP A 72 -4.08 -12.43 -11.29
CA ASP A 72 -2.65 -12.72 -11.28
C ASP A 72 -1.90 -11.83 -10.28
N ILE A 73 -1.26 -12.47 -9.30
CA ILE A 73 -0.55 -11.83 -8.17
C ILE A 73 0.49 -10.82 -8.65
N VAL A 74 1.02 -11.01 -9.87
CA VAL A 74 1.98 -10.08 -10.49
C VAL A 74 1.44 -8.65 -10.59
N TRP A 75 0.11 -8.46 -10.66
CA TRP A 75 -0.51 -7.15 -10.76
C TRP A 75 -1.06 -6.61 -9.43
N SER A 76 -0.95 -7.37 -8.35
CA SER A 76 -1.46 -6.98 -7.03
C SER A 76 -0.59 -5.93 -6.34
N HIS A 77 0.67 -5.83 -6.71
CA HIS A 77 1.66 -4.91 -6.12
C HIS A 77 2.75 -4.54 -7.12
N ASP A 78 3.39 -3.40 -6.90
CA ASP A 78 4.49 -2.90 -7.75
C ASP A 78 5.84 -3.19 -7.12
N ARG A 79 6.75 -3.72 -7.94
CA ARG A 79 8.17 -3.92 -7.61
C ARG A 79 8.98 -2.76 -8.19
N ARG A 80 8.93 -1.62 -7.50
CA ARG A 80 9.72 -0.44 -7.84
C ARG A 80 9.83 0.52 -6.64
N PHE A 81 10.70 1.51 -6.76
CA PHE A 81 10.83 2.56 -5.77
C PHE A 81 9.50 3.29 -5.53
N GLY A 82 9.10 3.42 -4.27
CA GLY A 82 7.75 3.85 -3.86
C GLY A 82 6.75 2.71 -3.68
N GLY A 83 7.05 1.50 -4.17
CA GLY A 83 6.21 0.31 -4.02
C GLY A 83 4.80 0.52 -4.56
N THR A 84 3.82 -0.20 -4.01
CA THR A 84 2.43 -0.19 -4.46
C THR A 84 1.71 1.16 -4.24
N SER A 85 2.28 2.09 -3.46
CA SER A 85 1.68 3.43 -3.31
C SER A 85 1.53 4.19 -4.63
N VAL A 86 2.34 3.85 -5.63
CA VAL A 86 2.24 4.43 -6.98
C VAL A 86 0.95 4.06 -7.71
N GLN A 87 0.24 3.00 -7.25
CA GLN A 87 -1.07 2.60 -7.75
C GLN A 87 -2.25 3.19 -6.95
N TRP A 88 -2.00 3.79 -5.79
CA TRP A 88 -3.05 4.38 -4.94
C TRP A 88 -3.53 5.72 -5.49
N ASP A 89 -3.65 5.80 -6.78
CA ASP A 89 -3.82 7.03 -7.56
C ASP A 89 -5.19 7.67 -7.34
N VAL A 90 -5.19 8.86 -6.76
CA VAL A 90 -6.29 9.81 -6.75
C VAL A 90 -5.82 11.08 -7.42
N GLN A 91 -6.47 11.46 -8.53
CA GLN A 91 -6.16 12.71 -9.19
C GLN A 91 -6.79 13.89 -8.45
N VAL A 92 -5.95 14.74 -7.90
CA VAL A 92 -6.37 15.99 -7.24
C VAL A 92 -5.69 17.16 -7.95
N HIS A 93 -6.46 18.00 -8.62
CA HIS A 93 -5.94 19.16 -9.38
C HIS A 93 -4.76 18.83 -10.32
N GLY A 94 -4.79 17.65 -10.94
CA GLY A 94 -3.73 17.21 -11.85
C GLY A 94 -2.50 16.60 -11.17
N THR A 95 -2.44 16.58 -9.84
CA THR A 95 -1.39 15.90 -9.09
C THR A 95 -1.81 14.50 -8.66
N LYS A 96 -0.84 13.59 -8.59
CA LYS A 96 -1.05 12.24 -8.08
C LYS A 96 -1.02 12.25 -6.55
N ASN A 97 -2.10 11.74 -5.98
CA ASN A 97 -2.25 11.58 -4.54
C ASN A 97 -2.60 10.13 -4.22
N CYS A 98 -2.40 9.74 -2.97
CA CYS A 98 -2.74 8.42 -2.47
C CYS A 98 -3.93 8.51 -1.52
N HIS A 99 -4.87 7.55 -1.59
CA HIS A 99 -5.87 7.37 -0.55
C HIS A 99 -5.22 6.85 0.72
N LEU A 100 -5.50 7.52 1.83
CA LEU A 100 -5.05 7.16 3.16
C LEU A 100 -6.26 6.90 4.06
N ALA A 101 -6.15 5.90 4.91
CA ALA A 101 -7.11 5.60 5.96
C ALA A 101 -6.38 5.03 7.16
N THR A 102 -6.86 5.32 8.35
CA THR A 102 -6.42 4.67 9.58
C THR A 102 -7.20 3.37 9.79
N PHE A 103 -6.63 2.45 10.53
CA PHE A 103 -7.43 1.38 11.14
C PHE A 103 -8.32 1.95 12.24
N ASP A 104 -9.40 1.27 12.52
CA ASP A 104 -10.31 1.59 13.61
C ASP A 104 -9.96 0.82 14.88
N PRO A 105 -10.42 1.25 16.06
CA PRO A 105 -10.16 0.53 17.31
C PRO A 105 -10.54 -0.95 17.27
N ILE A 106 -11.61 -1.32 16.54
CA ILE A 106 -12.03 -2.71 16.39
C ILE A 106 -11.01 -3.57 15.65
N ASP A 107 -10.21 -3.01 14.76
CA ASP A 107 -9.23 -3.77 13.97
C ASP A 107 -8.08 -4.29 14.83
N PHE A 108 -7.81 -3.67 15.97
CA PHE A 108 -6.81 -4.08 16.95
C PHE A 108 -7.32 -5.11 17.95
N LYS A 109 -8.64 -5.23 18.10
CA LYS A 109 -9.23 -6.12 19.11
C LYS A 109 -9.15 -7.58 18.72
N LYS A 110 -8.89 -8.44 19.72
CA LYS A 110 -9.11 -9.87 19.60
C LYS A 110 -10.63 -10.13 19.47
N ARG A 111 -11.00 -11.01 18.55
CA ARG A 111 -12.38 -11.40 18.25
C ARG A 111 -12.50 -12.90 18.43
N ASP A 112 -13.38 -13.36 19.33
CA ASP A 112 -13.49 -14.78 19.67
C ASP A 112 -13.96 -15.65 18.49
N TRP A 113 -14.70 -15.05 17.56
CA TRP A 113 -15.17 -15.72 16.34
C TRP A 113 -14.15 -15.75 15.21
N MET A 114 -13.01 -15.02 15.35
CA MET A 114 -11.95 -14.93 14.34
C MET A 114 -10.63 -15.44 14.93
N PRO A 115 -10.20 -16.65 14.57
CA PRO A 115 -8.91 -17.19 15.02
C PRO A 115 -7.75 -16.26 14.67
N TYR A 116 -6.78 -16.16 15.57
CA TYR A 116 -5.56 -15.37 15.41
C TYR A 116 -5.78 -13.88 15.20
N SER A 117 -6.98 -13.35 15.50
CA SER A 117 -7.25 -11.91 15.49
C SER A 117 -6.65 -11.22 16.70
N GLY A 118 -6.52 -9.89 16.60
CA GLY A 118 -5.94 -9.04 17.64
C GLY A 118 -4.48 -8.71 17.36
N TRP A 119 -4.14 -7.47 17.60
CA TRP A 119 -2.78 -6.98 17.53
C TRP A 119 -2.17 -6.93 18.92
N PRO A 120 -0.83 -7.04 19.07
CA PRO A 120 -0.15 -6.89 20.36
C PRO A 120 -0.14 -5.44 20.89
N ILE A 121 -0.68 -4.51 20.12
CA ILE A 121 -0.83 -3.07 20.41
C ILE A 121 -2.28 -2.67 20.16
N ASP A 122 -2.72 -1.59 20.77
CA ASP A 122 -4.05 -1.02 20.61
C ASP A 122 -4.06 0.23 19.69
N TYR A 123 -5.26 0.74 19.46
CA TYR A 123 -5.46 1.94 18.66
C TYR A 123 -4.78 3.18 19.28
N ASP A 124 -4.86 3.34 20.61
CA ASP A 124 -4.31 4.52 21.28
C ASP A 124 -2.79 4.56 21.17
N THR A 125 -2.15 3.41 21.23
CA THR A 125 -0.71 3.27 20.95
C THR A 125 -0.37 3.68 19.51
N MET A 126 -1.23 3.35 18.53
CA MET A 126 -1.01 3.66 17.11
C MET A 126 -1.39 5.08 16.71
N HIS A 127 -2.34 5.72 17.40
CA HIS A 127 -2.88 7.02 17.03
C HIS A 127 -1.82 8.13 16.81
N PRO A 128 -0.80 8.32 17.68
CA PRO A 128 0.26 9.30 17.44
C PRO A 128 1.05 9.03 16.15
N TYR A 129 1.24 7.76 15.78
CA TYR A 129 1.96 7.37 14.56
C TYR A 129 1.12 7.64 13.31
N TYR A 130 -0.20 7.53 13.37
CA TYR A 130 -1.07 7.99 12.27
C TYR A 130 -0.89 9.47 11.98
N LEU A 131 -0.86 10.32 13.01
CA LEU A 131 -0.63 11.75 12.84
C LEU A 131 0.78 12.04 12.27
N ARG A 132 1.80 11.28 12.68
CA ARG A 132 3.14 11.37 12.07
C ARG A 132 3.12 10.94 10.60
N ALA A 133 2.44 9.85 10.26
CA ALA A 133 2.30 9.38 8.89
C ALA A 133 1.59 10.42 8.00
N LEU A 134 0.53 11.07 8.49
CA LEU A 134 -0.14 12.14 7.74
C LEU A 134 0.79 13.31 7.42
N LYS A 135 1.71 13.65 8.31
CA LYS A 135 2.76 14.65 8.03
C LYS A 135 3.75 14.18 6.98
N LEU A 136 4.18 12.89 7.03
CA LEU A 136 5.07 12.32 6.02
C LEU A 136 4.46 12.34 4.61
N TRP A 137 3.14 12.17 4.52
CA TRP A 137 2.39 12.22 3.28
C TRP A 137 1.98 13.65 2.86
N GLU A 138 2.43 14.68 3.59
CA GLU A 138 2.12 16.09 3.33
C GLU A 138 0.61 16.35 3.14
N THR A 139 -0.21 15.69 3.96
CA THR A 139 -1.67 15.82 3.86
C THR A 139 -2.18 17.18 4.27
N GLY A 140 -1.40 17.94 5.05
CA GLY A 140 -1.85 19.16 5.72
C GLY A 140 -2.89 18.92 6.83
N ILE A 141 -3.11 17.65 7.21
CA ILE A 141 -4.06 17.24 8.25
C ILE A 141 -3.29 16.95 9.54
N ASP A 142 -3.68 17.59 10.61
CA ASP A 142 -3.07 17.48 11.94
C ASP A 142 -3.98 16.81 12.97
N SER A 143 -5.24 16.54 12.59
CA SER A 143 -6.24 15.85 13.42
C SER A 143 -7.09 14.91 12.58
N LEU A 144 -7.46 13.77 13.14
CA LEU A 144 -8.38 12.81 12.53
C LEU A 144 -9.85 13.14 12.81
N GLU A 145 -10.11 14.23 13.52
CA GLU A 145 -11.45 14.67 13.85
C GLU A 145 -12.27 15.05 12.62
N MET A 146 -13.55 14.68 12.65
CA MET A 146 -14.50 14.98 11.57
C MET A 146 -15.03 16.41 11.62
N ALA A 147 -15.15 16.97 12.81
CA ALA A 147 -15.81 18.27 13.03
C ALA A 147 -15.34 19.42 12.12
N PRO A 148 -14.02 19.57 11.82
CA PRO A 148 -13.55 20.61 10.93
C PRO A 148 -14.06 20.52 9.49
N TRP A 149 -14.54 19.35 9.07
CA TRP A 149 -14.97 19.06 7.70
C TRP A 149 -16.49 19.16 7.51
N VAL A 150 -17.25 19.23 8.60
CA VAL A 150 -18.72 19.35 8.59
C VAL A 150 -19.11 20.83 8.56
N SER A 151 -20.07 21.17 7.70
CA SER A 151 -20.66 22.52 7.60
C SER A 151 -22.08 22.41 7.04
N ASP A 152 -22.78 23.54 6.95
CA ASP A 152 -24.11 23.58 6.34
C ASP A 152 -24.14 23.09 4.89
N GLU A 153 -23.05 23.24 4.15
CA GLU A 153 -22.89 22.77 2.78
C GLU A 153 -22.37 21.34 2.71
N ARG A 154 -21.79 20.81 3.79
CA ARG A 154 -21.13 19.51 3.89
C ARG A 154 -21.67 18.76 5.09
N LYS A 155 -22.95 18.41 5.03
CA LYS A 155 -23.64 17.73 6.12
C LYS A 155 -23.31 16.24 6.14
N LEU A 156 -23.33 15.68 7.34
CA LEU A 156 -23.39 14.24 7.53
C LEU A 156 -24.77 13.73 7.07
N LEU A 157 -24.78 12.57 6.44
CA LEU A 157 -26.04 11.85 6.24
C LEU A 157 -26.57 11.37 7.59
N ASP A 158 -27.83 11.59 7.82
CA ASP A 158 -28.55 11.11 9.01
C ASP A 158 -29.08 9.69 8.75
N PHE A 159 -28.61 8.74 9.53
CA PHE A 159 -29.04 7.35 9.46
C PHE A 159 -29.94 7.04 10.65
N LYS A 160 -31.24 6.90 10.40
CA LYS A 160 -32.30 6.78 11.43
C LYS A 160 -32.04 5.70 12.49
N ASP A 161 -31.35 4.62 12.13
CA ASP A 161 -31.21 3.43 12.98
C ASP A 161 -29.76 3.21 13.44
N ASN A 162 -28.89 4.19 13.32
CA ASN A 162 -27.44 4.02 13.58
C ASN A 162 -26.83 2.78 12.90
N THR A 163 -27.38 2.39 11.75
CA THR A 163 -26.92 1.24 10.98
C THR A 163 -25.66 1.55 10.17
N LEU A 164 -25.44 2.83 9.89
CA LEU A 164 -24.27 3.34 9.20
C LEU A 164 -23.74 4.59 9.91
N GLU A 165 -22.48 4.84 9.76
CA GLU A 165 -21.80 6.05 10.16
C GLU A 165 -20.95 6.61 9.04
N THR A 166 -20.46 7.83 9.18
CA THR A 166 -19.52 8.42 8.22
C THR A 166 -18.11 8.37 8.77
N LYS A 167 -17.15 7.95 7.94
CA LYS A 167 -15.70 8.01 8.20
C LYS A 167 -15.01 8.85 7.15
N LEU A 168 -13.96 9.57 7.56
CA LEU A 168 -13.13 10.34 6.65
C LEU A 168 -11.96 9.50 6.14
N TYR A 169 -11.76 9.57 4.85
CA TYR A 169 -10.58 9.10 4.15
C TYR A 169 -9.81 10.31 3.67
N MET A 170 -8.51 10.27 3.80
CA MET A 170 -7.63 11.38 3.47
C MET A 170 -6.89 11.10 2.17
N THR A 171 -6.32 12.14 1.59
CA THR A 171 -5.35 11.97 0.51
C THR A 171 -4.02 12.57 0.90
N GLY A 172 -2.93 11.95 0.47
CA GLY A 172 -1.58 12.41 0.68
C GLY A 172 -0.78 12.48 -0.61
N SER A 173 0.23 13.31 -0.65
CA SER A 173 1.09 13.49 -1.82
C SER A 173 1.94 12.25 -2.07
N GLN A 174 1.83 11.65 -3.25
CA GLN A 174 2.73 10.57 -3.65
C GLN A 174 4.18 11.06 -3.78
N ALA A 175 4.37 12.28 -4.28
CA ALA A 175 5.67 12.91 -4.41
C ALA A 175 6.37 13.12 -3.06
N ALA A 176 5.62 13.33 -1.97
CA ALA A 176 6.19 13.46 -0.63
C ALA A 176 7.04 12.24 -0.24
N LEU A 177 6.62 11.02 -0.62
CA LEU A 177 7.42 9.83 -0.37
C LEU A 177 8.56 9.66 -1.37
N THR A 178 8.25 9.67 -2.66
CA THR A 178 9.22 9.26 -3.70
C THR A 178 10.23 10.36 -4.02
N GLU A 179 9.80 11.61 -4.06
CA GLU A 179 10.67 12.77 -4.35
C GLU A 179 11.16 13.41 -3.04
N GLY A 180 10.28 13.63 -2.07
CA GLY A 180 10.63 14.24 -0.78
C GLY A 180 11.56 13.36 0.04
N ILE A 181 11.06 12.26 0.58
CA ILE A 181 11.85 11.32 1.40
C ILE A 181 12.92 10.65 0.54
N GLY A 182 12.54 10.17 -0.64
CA GLY A 182 13.46 9.52 -1.57
C GLY A 182 14.62 10.43 -2.00
N GLY A 183 14.35 11.71 -2.22
CA GLY A 183 15.38 12.71 -2.53
C GLY A 183 16.39 12.87 -1.38
N ARG A 184 15.92 12.97 -0.14
CA ARG A 184 16.79 13.04 1.06
C ARG A 184 17.63 11.77 1.23
N ILE A 185 17.05 10.59 1.04
CA ILE A 185 17.77 9.31 1.09
C ILE A 185 18.91 9.28 0.06
N LYS A 186 18.65 9.69 -1.18
CA LYS A 186 19.66 9.73 -2.25
C LYS A 186 20.81 10.68 -1.96
N GLN A 187 20.56 11.75 -1.20
CA GLN A 187 21.55 12.76 -0.82
C GLN A 187 22.24 12.44 0.53
N SER A 188 21.68 11.55 1.31
CA SER A 188 22.20 11.18 2.63
C SER A 188 23.61 10.57 2.55
N GLN A 189 24.39 10.82 3.59
CA GLN A 189 25.74 10.25 3.75
C GLN A 189 25.76 8.96 4.57
N ASN A 190 24.77 8.78 5.43
CA ASN A 190 24.67 7.58 6.29
C ASN A 190 23.75 6.49 5.69
N MET A 191 23.18 6.71 4.51
CA MET A 191 22.26 5.76 3.90
C MET A 191 22.63 5.45 2.44
N ARG A 192 22.75 4.16 2.14
CA ARG A 192 22.99 3.62 0.81
C ARG A 192 21.68 3.04 0.25
N LEU A 193 21.15 3.62 -0.83
CA LEU A 193 20.03 3.06 -1.56
C LEU A 193 20.55 2.18 -2.70
N ILE A 194 20.21 0.89 -2.67
CA ILE A 194 20.57 -0.09 -3.71
C ILE A 194 19.28 -0.54 -4.39
N MET A 195 19.09 -0.15 -5.63
CA MET A 195 17.94 -0.55 -6.45
C MET A 195 18.31 -1.67 -7.42
N LYS A 196 17.29 -2.35 -7.99
CA LYS A 196 17.43 -3.51 -8.88
C LYS A 196 18.17 -4.68 -8.23
N ALA A 197 17.99 -4.84 -6.94
CA ALA A 197 18.64 -5.85 -6.12
C ALA A 197 17.60 -6.55 -5.23
N ASN A 198 17.52 -7.86 -5.33
CA ASN A 198 16.47 -8.67 -4.71
C ASN A 198 17.01 -9.40 -3.49
N ALA A 199 16.41 -9.17 -2.31
CA ALA A 199 16.62 -10.06 -1.18
C ALA A 199 15.98 -11.42 -1.49
N VAL A 200 16.76 -12.48 -1.45
CA VAL A 200 16.33 -13.83 -1.83
C VAL A 200 16.34 -14.81 -0.67
N GLU A 201 17.13 -14.56 0.36
CA GLU A 201 17.22 -15.38 1.56
C GLU A 201 17.77 -14.55 2.73
N LEU A 202 17.34 -14.85 3.94
CA LEU A 202 17.92 -14.34 5.16
C LEU A 202 18.89 -15.38 5.75
N ASP A 203 20.14 -15.00 5.95
CA ASP A 203 21.11 -15.82 6.65
C ASP A 203 20.90 -15.75 8.16
N THR A 204 21.04 -16.88 8.83
CA THR A 204 20.91 -16.98 10.29
C THR A 204 22.12 -17.69 10.90
N ASN A 205 22.25 -17.57 12.22
CA ASN A 205 23.09 -18.46 12.99
C ASN A 205 22.57 -19.92 12.97
N GLU A 206 23.29 -20.83 13.58
CA GLU A 206 23.05 -22.28 13.50
C GLU A 206 21.70 -22.72 14.10
N ASP A 207 21.14 -21.99 15.04
CA ASP A 207 19.85 -22.27 15.69
C ASP A 207 18.70 -21.42 15.18
N ALA A 208 18.91 -20.63 14.13
CA ALA A 208 17.96 -19.69 13.55
C ALA A 208 17.40 -18.62 14.50
N SER A 209 18.04 -18.38 15.64
CA SER A 209 17.61 -17.38 16.63
C SER A 209 17.97 -15.95 16.24
N THR A 210 18.93 -15.78 15.33
CA THR A 210 19.44 -14.46 14.93
C THR A 210 19.67 -14.41 13.43
N VAL A 211 19.13 -13.39 12.77
CA VAL A 211 19.47 -13.07 11.38
C VAL A 211 20.85 -12.41 11.35
N THR A 212 21.75 -12.96 10.55
CA THR A 212 23.13 -12.48 10.42
C THR A 212 23.39 -11.73 9.12
N GLY A 213 22.50 -11.89 8.12
CA GLY A 213 22.66 -11.22 6.85
C GLY A 213 21.49 -11.44 5.87
N VAL A 214 21.58 -10.76 4.76
CA VAL A 214 20.63 -10.81 3.65
C VAL A 214 21.37 -11.22 2.39
N LYS A 215 20.98 -12.33 1.76
CA LYS A 215 21.47 -12.70 0.45
C LYS A 215 20.72 -11.94 -0.62
N VAL A 216 21.47 -11.36 -1.53
CA VAL A 216 20.95 -10.51 -2.59
C VAL A 216 21.32 -11.10 -3.94
N ALA A 217 20.35 -11.10 -4.88
CA ALA A 217 20.56 -11.48 -6.27
C ALA A 217 20.01 -10.40 -7.21
N CYS A 218 20.75 -10.12 -8.27
CA CYS A 218 20.34 -9.23 -9.36
C CYS A 218 19.93 -10.04 -10.60
N LEU A 219 19.13 -9.45 -11.48
CA LEU A 219 18.67 -10.11 -12.70
C LEU A 219 19.81 -10.42 -13.71
N ASP A 220 20.93 -9.70 -13.61
CA ASP A 220 22.14 -9.97 -14.43
C ASP A 220 22.97 -11.17 -13.92
N GLY A 221 22.50 -11.86 -12.88
CA GLY A 221 23.17 -13.01 -12.26
C GLY A 221 24.09 -12.68 -11.10
N ARG A 222 24.41 -11.43 -10.87
CA ARG A 222 25.26 -10.95 -9.76
C ARG A 222 24.63 -11.28 -8.41
N ARG A 223 25.49 -11.66 -7.45
CA ARG A 223 25.10 -11.96 -6.07
C ARG A 223 26.02 -11.28 -5.10
N PHE A 224 25.48 -10.85 -3.96
CA PHE A 224 26.26 -10.31 -2.85
C PHE A 224 25.51 -10.54 -1.53
N THR A 225 26.16 -10.31 -0.41
CA THR A 225 25.54 -10.44 0.92
C THR A 225 25.58 -9.10 1.63
N ILE A 226 24.54 -8.78 2.40
CA ILE A 226 24.53 -7.66 3.33
C ILE A 226 24.55 -8.23 4.74
N ALA A 227 25.66 -8.07 5.46
CA ALA A 227 25.77 -8.38 6.87
C ALA A 227 25.23 -7.18 7.67
N ALA A 228 24.14 -7.37 8.40
CA ALA A 228 23.45 -6.31 9.11
C ALA A 228 23.21 -6.70 10.57
N ARG A 229 23.32 -5.74 11.48
CA ARG A 229 22.97 -5.93 12.90
C ARG A 229 21.47 -5.99 13.13
N GLN A 230 20.72 -5.28 12.30
CA GLN A 230 19.25 -5.27 12.30
C GLN A 230 18.74 -5.36 10.88
N VAL A 231 17.66 -6.13 10.66
CA VAL A 231 16.99 -6.25 9.38
C VAL A 231 15.53 -5.85 9.54
N ILE A 232 15.06 -4.91 8.71
CA ILE A 232 13.67 -4.46 8.66
C ILE A 232 13.04 -4.99 7.38
N LEU A 233 11.99 -5.81 7.51
CA LEU A 233 11.22 -6.35 6.40
C LEU A 233 10.08 -5.41 6.04
N ALA A 234 10.19 -4.73 4.90
CA ALA A 234 9.24 -3.72 4.44
C ALA A 234 8.71 -3.98 3.02
N GLN A 235 8.74 -5.23 2.56
CA GLN A 235 8.37 -5.61 1.19
C GLN A 235 6.86 -5.79 0.97
N GLY A 236 6.03 -5.56 2.00
CA GLY A 236 4.57 -5.73 1.94
C GLY A 236 4.10 -7.17 2.16
N GLY A 237 2.76 -7.33 2.28
CA GLY A 237 2.12 -8.54 2.78
C GLY A 237 2.33 -9.82 1.96
N PHE A 238 2.70 -9.72 0.68
CA PHE A 238 3.00 -10.87 -0.15
C PHE A 238 4.48 -11.27 -0.11
N GLN A 239 5.38 -10.29 -0.14
CA GLN A 239 6.79 -10.58 -0.31
C GLN A 239 7.51 -10.86 1.02
N VAL A 240 7.02 -10.32 2.15
CA VAL A 240 7.56 -10.63 3.48
C VAL A 240 7.41 -12.12 3.81
N PRO A 241 6.19 -12.71 3.75
CA PRO A 241 6.04 -14.15 3.99
C PRO A 241 6.83 -15.01 3.00
N ARG A 242 6.90 -14.60 1.73
CA ARG A 242 7.67 -15.31 0.72
C ARG A 242 9.16 -15.38 1.08
N LEU A 243 9.76 -14.26 1.51
CA LEU A 243 11.16 -14.23 1.92
C LEU A 243 11.39 -15.07 3.17
N LEU A 244 10.50 -14.98 4.17
CA LEU A 244 10.60 -15.79 5.40
C LEU A 244 10.51 -17.29 5.10
N LEU A 245 9.56 -17.72 4.26
CA LEU A 245 9.40 -19.12 3.86
C LEU A 245 10.56 -19.63 2.99
N ALA A 246 11.16 -18.77 2.15
CA ALA A 246 12.31 -19.10 1.34
C ALA A 246 13.63 -19.13 2.14
N SER A 247 13.62 -18.62 3.38
CA SER A 247 14.76 -18.63 4.30
C SER A 247 14.72 -19.89 5.18
N ASP A 248 14.83 -21.06 4.55
CA ASP A 248 14.56 -22.38 5.15
C ASP A 248 15.82 -23.23 5.37
N ARG A 249 17.00 -22.68 5.14
CA ARG A 249 18.26 -23.42 5.25
C ARG A 249 18.51 -24.01 6.63
N VAL A 250 18.23 -23.26 7.70
CA VAL A 250 18.31 -23.69 9.09
C VAL A 250 16.89 -24.00 9.61
N ALA A 251 15.99 -23.03 9.55
CA ALA A 251 14.58 -23.18 9.93
C ALA A 251 13.79 -23.84 8.79
N ARG A 252 13.76 -25.16 8.74
CA ARG A 252 13.23 -25.96 7.61
C ARG A 252 11.78 -25.66 7.19
N ASN A 253 10.98 -25.08 8.08
CA ASN A 253 9.60 -24.66 7.80
C ASN A 253 9.50 -23.19 7.38
N GLY A 254 10.62 -22.50 7.19
CA GLY A 254 10.73 -21.06 7.00
C GLY A 254 11.03 -20.34 8.31
N LEU A 255 11.70 -19.21 8.20
CA LEU A 255 12.12 -18.39 9.35
C LEU A 255 10.92 -17.79 10.07
N GLY A 256 10.86 -17.97 11.41
CA GLY A 256 9.75 -17.50 12.25
C GLY A 256 8.42 -18.25 12.01
N ASN A 257 8.44 -19.42 11.38
CA ASN A 257 7.26 -20.21 11.03
C ASN A 257 7.06 -21.45 11.89
N ASP A 258 7.53 -21.46 13.15
CA ASP A 258 7.40 -22.59 14.07
C ASP A 258 5.96 -22.99 14.33
N ASN A 259 5.02 -22.05 14.26
CA ASN A 259 3.59 -22.27 14.44
C ASN A 259 2.83 -22.46 13.10
N GLY A 260 3.52 -22.51 11.96
CA GLY A 260 2.92 -22.68 10.64
C GLY A 260 1.98 -21.54 10.22
N LEU A 261 2.22 -20.30 10.69
CA LEU A 261 1.35 -19.13 10.44
C LEU A 261 1.86 -18.19 9.38
N VAL A 262 3.14 -18.25 9.03
CA VAL A 262 3.74 -17.38 8.01
C VAL A 262 3.07 -17.63 6.65
N GLY A 263 2.56 -16.57 6.03
CA GLY A 263 1.85 -16.62 4.76
C GLY A 263 0.39 -17.06 4.83
N ARG A 264 -0.14 -17.28 6.03
CA ARG A 264 -1.55 -17.62 6.25
C ARG A 264 -2.38 -16.40 6.63
N PHE A 265 -3.71 -16.53 6.50
CA PHE A 265 -4.69 -15.50 6.88
C PHE A 265 -4.47 -14.17 6.15
N LEU A 266 -4.13 -14.25 4.85
CA LEU A 266 -4.07 -13.05 4.03
C LEU A 266 -5.40 -12.31 4.09
N MET A 267 -5.35 -11.05 4.55
CA MET A 267 -6.48 -10.13 4.51
C MET A 267 -6.18 -9.02 3.50
N ASP A 268 -6.93 -9.02 2.41
CA ASP A 268 -6.91 -7.94 1.43
C ASP A 268 -8.32 -7.34 1.31
N ARG A 269 -8.40 -6.08 0.93
CA ARG A 269 -9.67 -5.42 0.69
C ARG A 269 -10.23 -5.82 -0.67
N GLN A 270 -11.44 -6.36 -0.64
CA GLN A 270 -12.21 -6.61 -1.84
C GLN A 270 -13.03 -5.35 -2.18
N ILE A 271 -12.92 -4.89 -3.43
CA ILE A 271 -13.73 -3.77 -3.91
C ILE A 271 -14.87 -4.35 -4.74
N VAL A 272 -16.06 -4.30 -4.18
CA VAL A 272 -17.26 -4.81 -4.85
C VAL A 272 -18.23 -3.67 -5.12
N LYS A 273 -18.77 -3.62 -6.33
CA LYS A 273 -19.87 -2.72 -6.65
C LYS A 273 -21.18 -3.36 -6.22
N THR A 274 -21.74 -2.89 -5.12
CA THR A 274 -22.90 -3.49 -4.48
C THR A 274 -24.24 -2.99 -5.02
N GLY A 275 -24.30 -1.78 -5.59
CA GLY A 275 -25.56 -1.23 -6.07
C GLY A 275 -25.47 0.16 -6.67
N THR A 276 -26.61 0.73 -6.94
CA THR A 276 -26.77 2.12 -7.38
C THR A 276 -27.79 2.80 -6.47
N LEU A 277 -27.36 3.88 -5.82
CA LEU A 277 -28.22 4.73 -5.00
C LEU A 277 -28.88 5.79 -5.91
N PHE A 278 -30.19 5.94 -5.78
CA PHE A 278 -30.98 7.01 -6.39
C PHE A 278 -31.45 7.94 -5.29
N PRO A 279 -30.74 9.05 -5.02
CA PRO A 279 -31.13 9.95 -3.95
C PRO A 279 -32.44 10.68 -4.29
N ASN A 280 -33.26 10.89 -3.27
CA ASN A 280 -34.44 11.77 -3.34
C ASN A 280 -34.12 13.23 -2.99
N GLN A 281 -32.85 13.52 -2.69
CA GLN A 281 -32.34 14.86 -2.40
C GLN A 281 -31.35 15.32 -3.47
N PRO A 282 -31.10 16.61 -3.63
CA PRO A 282 -30.10 17.12 -4.55
C PRO A 282 -28.73 16.54 -4.27
N ILE A 283 -27.92 16.32 -5.30
CA ILE A 283 -26.57 15.76 -5.20
C ILE A 283 -25.66 16.62 -4.29
N SER A 284 -25.96 17.91 -4.15
CA SER A 284 -25.28 18.82 -3.22
C SER A 284 -25.40 18.42 -1.74
N ALA A 285 -26.44 17.66 -1.38
CA ALA A 285 -26.59 17.11 -0.03
C ALA A 285 -25.52 16.08 0.32
N PHE A 286 -24.83 15.54 -0.70
CA PHE A 286 -23.76 14.55 -0.55
C PHE A 286 -22.37 15.18 -0.64
N GLY A 287 -22.24 16.49 -0.43
CA GLY A 287 -20.98 17.20 -0.60
C GLY A 287 -19.82 16.58 0.18
N LEU A 288 -20.02 16.16 1.42
CA LEU A 288 -18.96 15.52 2.23
C LEU A 288 -18.46 14.18 1.63
N TYR A 289 -19.29 13.51 0.83
CA TYR A 289 -18.98 12.20 0.20
C TYR A 289 -18.34 12.33 -1.18
N ASP A 290 -18.07 13.54 -1.62
CA ASP A 290 -17.18 13.87 -2.72
C ASP A 290 -15.86 14.41 -2.16
N LEU A 291 -14.82 14.51 -3.00
CA LEU A 291 -13.52 14.99 -2.58
C LEU A 291 -13.63 16.45 -2.09
N GLN A 292 -13.34 16.67 -0.83
CA GLN A 292 -13.38 17.98 -0.20
C GLN A 292 -11.98 18.57 -0.04
N HIS A 293 -11.88 19.89 -0.17
CA HIS A 293 -10.64 20.64 -0.10
C HIS A 293 -10.69 21.64 1.04
N ARG A 294 -9.60 21.71 1.80
CA ARG A 294 -9.36 22.76 2.80
C ARG A 294 -7.87 23.12 2.79
N GLY A 295 -7.52 24.18 2.05
CA GLY A 295 -6.11 24.46 1.76
C GLY A 295 -5.45 23.32 0.98
N LEU A 296 -4.37 22.77 1.50
CA LEU A 296 -3.69 21.61 0.92
C LEU A 296 -4.30 20.26 1.33
N SER A 297 -5.21 20.28 2.29
CA SER A 297 -5.81 19.07 2.84
C SER A 297 -7.00 18.62 2.00
N HIS A 298 -7.10 17.33 1.76
CA HIS A 298 -8.18 16.72 0.99
C HIS A 298 -8.75 15.52 1.73
N VAL A 299 -10.06 15.46 1.85
CA VAL A 299 -10.76 14.35 2.47
C VAL A 299 -11.94 13.89 1.63
N LEU A 300 -12.36 12.66 1.86
CA LEU A 300 -13.52 12.03 1.25
C LEU A 300 -14.29 11.28 2.33
N GLY A 301 -15.56 11.62 2.53
CA GLY A 301 -16.46 10.85 3.38
C GLY A 301 -16.81 9.52 2.76
N LYS A 302 -16.80 8.47 3.57
CA LYS A 302 -17.32 7.15 3.21
C LYS A 302 -18.29 6.67 4.28
N LEU A 303 -19.25 5.84 3.87
CA LEU A 303 -20.10 5.15 4.81
C LEU A 303 -19.36 3.98 5.43
N ALA A 304 -19.57 3.74 6.70
CA ALA A 304 -19.02 2.61 7.43
C ALA A 304 -20.09 1.99 8.33
N ILE A 305 -19.87 0.77 8.76
CA ILE A 305 -20.71 0.11 9.74
C ILE A 305 -20.18 0.47 11.13
N PRO A 306 -21.05 0.94 12.06
CA PRO A 306 -20.64 1.27 13.41
C PRO A 306 -20.00 0.08 14.13
N GLN A 307 -19.01 0.34 14.97
CA GLN A 307 -18.27 -0.69 15.70
C GLN A 307 -19.18 -1.64 16.44
N LYS A 308 -20.19 -1.15 17.15
CA LYS A 308 -21.17 -1.96 17.86
C LYS A 308 -21.84 -2.99 16.95
N THR A 309 -22.26 -2.59 15.76
CA THR A 309 -22.89 -3.50 14.78
C THR A 309 -21.90 -4.52 14.24
N LEU A 310 -20.64 -4.13 14.01
CA LEU A 310 -19.58 -5.05 13.61
C LEU A 310 -19.35 -6.14 14.66
N GLU A 311 -19.32 -5.77 15.95
CA GLU A 311 -19.15 -6.68 17.08
C GLU A 311 -20.36 -7.62 17.23
N GLU A 312 -21.58 -7.07 17.27
CA GLU A 312 -22.81 -7.84 17.46
C GLU A 312 -23.11 -8.82 16.32
N ARG A 313 -22.77 -8.45 15.08
CA ARG A 313 -23.05 -9.25 13.89
C ARG A 313 -21.86 -10.07 13.40
N HIS A 314 -20.74 -10.03 14.09
CA HIS A 314 -19.48 -10.70 13.71
C HIS A 314 -19.05 -10.35 12.28
N LEU A 315 -19.04 -9.06 11.95
CA LEU A 315 -18.68 -8.56 10.64
C LEU A 315 -17.23 -8.05 10.61
N MET A 316 -16.62 -8.13 9.44
CA MET A 316 -15.36 -7.48 9.16
C MET A 316 -15.56 -5.97 8.95
N ASN A 317 -14.57 -5.17 9.36
CA ASN A 317 -14.60 -3.75 9.10
C ASN A 317 -14.65 -3.47 7.59
N THR A 318 -15.54 -2.56 7.19
CA THR A 318 -15.77 -2.24 5.79
C THR A 318 -16.17 -0.79 5.61
N SER A 319 -15.95 -0.26 4.40
CA SER A 319 -16.43 1.06 4.03
C SER A 319 -17.06 1.07 2.65
N ILE A 320 -18.03 1.95 2.44
CA ILE A 320 -18.76 2.11 1.18
C ILE A 320 -18.46 3.51 0.63
N GLY A 321 -17.82 3.57 -0.53
CA GLY A 321 -17.63 4.81 -1.27
C GLY A 321 -18.86 5.13 -2.11
N LEU A 322 -19.30 6.37 -2.06
CA LEU A 322 -20.35 6.90 -2.94
C LEU A 322 -19.67 7.58 -4.13
N ASN A 323 -19.90 7.07 -5.33
CA ASN A 323 -19.33 7.64 -6.55
C ASN A 323 -20.47 8.23 -7.40
N ALA A 324 -20.54 9.56 -7.45
CA ALA A 324 -21.48 10.24 -8.34
C ALA A 324 -21.18 9.89 -9.81
N GLN A 325 -22.19 9.39 -10.51
CA GLN A 325 -22.08 9.09 -11.93
C GLN A 325 -23.14 9.86 -12.70
N PRO A 326 -22.77 10.65 -13.71
CA PRO A 326 -23.76 11.29 -14.57
C PRO A 326 -24.61 10.23 -15.26
N ALA A 327 -25.91 10.51 -15.43
CA ALA A 327 -26.87 9.58 -16.03
C ALA A 327 -26.46 9.11 -17.44
N PHE A 328 -25.68 9.92 -18.16
CA PHE A 328 -25.13 9.65 -19.48
C PHE A 328 -23.60 9.72 -19.47
N SER A 329 -22.92 8.78 -18.84
CA SER A 329 -21.47 8.71 -19.01
C SER A 329 -21.14 7.90 -20.27
N ARG A 330 -20.20 8.40 -21.07
CA ARG A 330 -19.66 7.67 -22.24
C ARG A 330 -19.12 6.30 -21.87
N VAL A 331 -18.71 6.12 -20.62
CA VAL A 331 -18.27 4.84 -20.05
C VAL A 331 -19.43 3.85 -19.93
N ARG A 332 -20.65 4.28 -19.53
CA ARG A 332 -21.82 3.41 -19.51
C ARG A 332 -22.26 3.01 -20.92
N LEU A 333 -22.12 3.92 -21.89
CA LEU A 333 -22.38 3.60 -23.27
C LEU A 333 -21.41 2.54 -23.80
N ALA A 334 -20.11 2.70 -23.53
CA ALA A 334 -19.10 1.70 -23.88
C ALA A 334 -19.34 0.36 -23.18
N GLN A 335 -19.70 0.34 -21.90
CA GLN A 335 -20.06 -0.89 -21.19
C GLN A 335 -21.31 -1.59 -21.75
N ARG A 336 -22.29 -0.82 -22.24
CA ARG A 336 -23.47 -1.39 -22.91
C ARG A 336 -23.16 -1.93 -24.31
N LEU A 337 -22.28 -1.26 -25.06
CA LEU A 337 -21.92 -1.65 -26.44
C LEU A 337 -20.94 -2.83 -26.49
N PHE A 338 -20.03 -2.95 -25.51
CA PHE A 338 -18.98 -3.97 -25.50
C PHE A 338 -19.19 -5.13 -24.50
N GLY A 339 -20.37 -5.21 -23.89
CA GLY A 339 -20.79 -6.34 -23.07
C GLY A 339 -20.34 -6.30 -21.61
N ARG A 340 -20.98 -7.14 -20.79
CA ARG A 340 -20.82 -7.22 -19.32
C ARG A 340 -19.50 -7.84 -18.82
N GLY A 341 -18.57 -8.15 -19.71
CA GLY A 341 -17.37 -8.94 -19.42
C GLY A 341 -16.11 -8.16 -19.00
N THR A 342 -16.15 -6.83 -18.99
CA THR A 342 -14.98 -6.05 -18.59
C THR A 342 -15.05 -5.75 -17.09
N THR A 343 -14.50 -6.63 -16.26
CA THR A 343 -14.21 -6.31 -14.86
C THR A 343 -13.24 -5.13 -14.80
N PHE A 344 -13.36 -4.27 -13.78
CA PHE A 344 -12.54 -3.07 -13.52
C PHE A 344 -11.01 -3.33 -13.50
N ARG A 345 -10.57 -4.57 -13.67
CA ARG A 345 -9.19 -5.04 -13.63
C ARG A 345 -8.72 -5.77 -14.89
N SER A 346 -9.52 -5.77 -15.98
CA SER A 346 -9.06 -6.41 -17.20
C SER A 346 -7.99 -5.56 -17.92
N PRO A 347 -7.03 -6.17 -18.62
CA PRO A 347 -6.06 -5.46 -19.47
C PRO A 347 -6.74 -4.51 -20.46
N ALA A 348 -7.91 -4.89 -20.97
CA ALA A 348 -8.73 -4.05 -21.83
C ALA A 348 -9.23 -2.76 -21.14
N TYR A 349 -9.59 -2.82 -19.87
CA TYR A 349 -9.97 -1.63 -19.09
C TYR A 349 -8.80 -0.65 -18.94
N TYR A 350 -7.62 -1.13 -18.61
CA TYR A 350 -6.44 -0.29 -18.48
C TYR A 350 -6.01 0.31 -19.81
N SER A 351 -6.10 -0.47 -20.90
CA SER A 351 -5.84 0.03 -22.26
C SER A 351 -6.83 1.11 -22.67
N LEU A 352 -8.14 0.92 -22.40
CA LEU A 352 -9.16 1.93 -22.69
C LEU A 352 -8.95 3.19 -21.82
N ARG A 353 -8.59 3.04 -20.55
CA ARG A 353 -8.29 4.16 -19.65
C ARG A 353 -7.06 4.93 -20.13
N LYS A 354 -6.02 4.24 -20.59
CA LYS A 354 -4.83 4.86 -21.20
C LYS A 354 -5.21 5.65 -22.44
N ILE A 355 -5.95 5.04 -23.37
CA ILE A 355 -6.43 5.70 -24.61
C ILE A 355 -7.25 6.96 -24.29
N VAL A 356 -8.20 6.89 -23.35
CA VAL A 356 -9.03 8.04 -22.95
C VAL A 356 -8.19 9.14 -22.30
N ARG A 357 -7.19 8.78 -21.49
CA ARG A 357 -6.26 9.72 -20.90
C ARG A 357 -5.40 10.42 -21.96
N ASP A 358 -4.83 9.66 -22.89
CA ASP A 358 -3.95 10.17 -23.95
C ASP A 358 -4.72 11.06 -24.92
N LEU A 359 -5.98 10.72 -25.23
CA LEU A 359 -6.89 11.58 -26.00
C LEU A 359 -7.25 12.88 -25.25
N ARG A 360 -7.43 12.84 -23.90
CA ARG A 360 -7.68 14.05 -23.10
C ARG A 360 -6.45 14.96 -23.02
N ALA A 361 -5.28 14.37 -22.99
CA ALA A 361 -4.00 15.10 -23.02
C ALA A 361 -3.61 15.61 -24.42
N ARG A 362 -4.44 15.37 -25.45
CA ARG A 362 -4.14 15.64 -26.87
C ARG A 362 -2.86 14.98 -27.36
N GLN A 363 -2.47 13.88 -26.74
CA GLN A 363 -1.35 13.06 -27.17
C GLN A 363 -1.89 11.90 -27.99
N MET A 364 -1.21 11.55 -29.09
CA MET A 364 -1.56 10.35 -29.85
C MET A 364 -1.25 9.12 -29.03
N PRO A 365 -2.18 8.13 -28.91
CA PRO A 365 -1.88 6.90 -28.21
C PRO A 365 -0.72 6.17 -28.90
N GLU A 366 0.24 5.71 -28.11
CA GLU A 366 1.27 4.77 -28.60
C GLU A 366 0.61 3.47 -29.08
N ARG A 367 1.04 2.98 -30.23
CA ARG A 367 0.54 1.75 -30.87
C ARG A 367 0.97 0.50 -30.13
#